data_eda45cd2197cc5e8b5e3fc76e45446cb
#
_entry.id   eda45cd2197cc5e8b5e3fc76e45446cb
#
_cell.length_a   1.000
_cell.length_b   1.000
_cell.length_c   1.000
_cell.angle_alpha   90.00
_cell.angle_beta   90.00
_cell.angle_gamma   90.00
#
_symmetry.space_group_name_H-M   'P 1'
#
loop_
_entity.id
_entity.type
_entity.pdbx_description
1 polymer ?
#
loop_
_entity_poly.entity_id
_entity_poly.type
_entity_poly.pdbx_seq_one_letter_code
_entity_poly.pdbx_strand_id
1 'polypeptide(L)'
;MRKFQLIILSLLIAVSSFAQSEDHVRNPYPDEVTIGAMKIERTGSEFTIQYKLLLGDDVSWCKTKLMISIDGGKTYSFTPSLENISGDFGKQETSGVKVIKYDVSADKLQLAGKPVVFKVDVTTTDVLKREILATAQAGVYPQLSYGFMFGMVKKYGWYVKAKSDFNFQSSSYNCTSTGEIEGGGHIWTDGTSKKSRLVITAGGMLRASRWCYPYVGVGYGSRGLYWKDFQGEWAKVTDKSCAGVAVDAGVALKFGKIALTLGVNNTAFKYTEAEVGIGVMF
;
A
#
# COMPACT_ATOMS: atom_id res chain seq x y z
N MET A 1 23.77 -11.42 -9.04
CA MET A 1 23.36 -10.04 -9.40
C MET A 1 22.25 -9.98 -10.45
N ARG A 2 22.31 -10.68 -11.58
CA ARG A 2 21.25 -10.66 -12.63
C ARG A 2 19.83 -11.08 -12.17
N LYS A 3 19.70 -12.04 -11.24
CA LYS A 3 18.40 -12.50 -10.74
C LYS A 3 17.68 -11.47 -9.84
N PHE A 4 18.44 -10.63 -9.12
CA PHE A 4 17.87 -9.58 -8.27
C PHE A 4 17.37 -8.37 -9.09
N GLN A 5 18.06 -8.03 -10.18
CA GLN A 5 17.59 -6.98 -11.11
C GLN A 5 16.29 -7.36 -11.81
N LEU A 6 16.08 -8.64 -12.12
CA LEU A 6 14.83 -9.15 -12.69
C LEU A 6 13.64 -9.05 -11.74
N ILE A 7 13.84 -9.26 -10.43
CA ILE A 7 12.76 -9.15 -9.43
C ILE A 7 12.35 -7.70 -9.22
N ILE A 8 13.29 -6.77 -9.16
CA ILE A 8 12.98 -5.32 -9.05
C ILE A 8 12.29 -4.82 -10.32
N LEU A 9 12.73 -5.27 -11.50
CA LEU A 9 12.12 -4.89 -12.77
C LEU A 9 10.69 -5.48 -12.90
N SER A 10 10.45 -6.71 -12.46
CA SER A 10 9.12 -7.32 -12.46
C SER A 10 8.17 -6.65 -11.46
N LEU A 11 8.66 -6.16 -10.32
CA LEU A 11 7.87 -5.38 -9.37
C LEU A 11 7.49 -4.00 -9.93
N LEU A 12 8.42 -3.33 -10.61
CA LEU A 12 8.17 -2.06 -11.31
C LEU A 12 7.19 -2.21 -12.48
N ILE A 13 7.26 -3.30 -13.24
CA ILE A 13 6.33 -3.60 -14.33
C ILE A 13 4.94 -3.95 -13.79
N ALA A 14 4.84 -4.65 -12.65
CA ALA A 14 3.56 -4.93 -12.00
C ALA A 14 2.88 -3.63 -11.51
N VAL A 15 3.64 -2.66 -11.01
CA VAL A 15 3.10 -1.36 -10.59
C VAL A 15 2.65 -0.53 -11.81
N SER A 16 3.33 -0.62 -12.96
CA SER A 16 2.96 0.11 -14.17
C SER A 16 1.76 -0.50 -14.91
N SER A 17 1.53 -1.81 -14.82
CA SER A 17 0.34 -2.45 -15.43
C SER A 17 -0.98 -2.14 -14.71
N PHE A 18 -0.94 -1.65 -13.46
CA PHE A 18 -2.13 -1.11 -12.80
C PHE A 18 -2.49 0.32 -13.23
N ALA A 19 -1.66 0.98 -14.03
CA ALA A 19 -1.85 2.37 -14.47
C ALA A 19 -2.49 2.51 -15.87
N GLN A 20 -2.80 1.42 -16.55
CA GLN A 20 -3.50 1.44 -17.84
C GLN A 20 -4.89 0.84 -17.69
N SER A 21 -5.87 1.66 -17.37
CA SER A 21 -7.25 1.33 -17.65
C SER A 21 -8.04 2.59 -17.94
N GLU A 22 -8.67 2.56 -19.11
CA GLU A 22 -9.91 3.21 -19.56
C GLU A 22 -10.16 4.64 -19.05
N ASP A 23 -10.72 5.48 -19.91
CA ASP A 23 -11.28 6.81 -19.63
C ASP A 23 -12.12 6.80 -18.34
N HIS A 24 -11.45 6.85 -17.18
CA HIS A 24 -12.12 7.01 -15.91
C HIS A 24 -12.59 8.44 -15.79
N VAL A 25 -13.85 8.67 -16.09
CA VAL A 25 -14.56 9.83 -15.58
C VAL A 25 -14.44 9.75 -14.04
N ARG A 26 -13.46 10.45 -13.48
CA ARG A 26 -13.26 10.50 -12.03
C ARG A 26 -14.47 11.18 -11.41
N ASN A 27 -14.95 10.62 -10.31
CA ASN A 27 -15.91 11.33 -9.48
C ASN A 27 -15.21 12.58 -8.91
N PRO A 28 -15.75 13.79 -9.11
CA PRO A 28 -15.17 15.02 -8.59
C PRO A 28 -15.13 15.04 -7.03
N TYR A 29 -15.93 14.21 -6.40
CA TYR A 29 -16.02 14.08 -4.93
C TYR A 29 -15.38 12.76 -4.49
N PRO A 30 -14.17 12.80 -3.91
CA PRO A 30 -13.41 11.58 -3.60
C PRO A 30 -14.07 10.66 -2.56
N ASP A 31 -14.89 11.18 -1.69
CA ASP A 31 -15.59 10.48 -0.59
C ASP A 31 -17.04 10.15 -0.92
N GLU A 32 -17.53 10.49 -2.10
CA GLU A 32 -18.92 10.28 -2.49
C GLU A 32 -19.07 9.18 -3.53
N VAL A 33 -20.30 8.71 -3.68
CA VAL A 33 -20.72 7.79 -4.73
C VAL A 33 -21.74 8.50 -5.60
N THR A 34 -21.50 8.53 -6.90
CA THR A 34 -22.43 9.12 -7.87
C THR A 34 -23.03 8.02 -8.72
N ILE A 35 -24.36 8.05 -8.84
CA ILE A 35 -25.12 7.24 -9.79
C ILE A 35 -25.45 8.12 -10.98
N GLY A 36 -24.92 7.76 -12.15
CA GLY A 36 -25.14 8.49 -13.40
C GLY A 36 -26.38 8.02 -14.15
N ALA A 37 -26.44 8.34 -15.44
CA ALA A 37 -27.57 8.03 -16.31
C ALA A 37 -28.00 6.56 -16.19
N MET A 38 -29.30 6.35 -16.11
CA MET A 38 -29.93 5.04 -16.01
C MET A 38 -30.72 4.77 -17.31
N LYS A 39 -30.52 3.56 -17.87
CA LYS A 39 -31.26 3.08 -19.03
C LYS A 39 -32.07 1.85 -18.59
N ILE A 40 -33.35 1.83 -18.99
CA ILE A 40 -34.26 0.74 -18.64
C ILE A 40 -34.80 0.14 -19.92
N GLU A 41 -34.64 -1.17 -20.05
CA GLU A 41 -35.20 -1.97 -21.14
C GLU A 41 -36.14 -3.03 -20.56
N ARG A 42 -37.20 -3.35 -21.27
CA ARG A 42 -38.16 -4.37 -20.86
C ARG A 42 -38.21 -5.49 -21.89
N THR A 43 -38.09 -6.71 -21.43
CA THR A 43 -38.26 -7.91 -22.26
C THR A 43 -39.22 -8.87 -21.52
N GLY A 44 -40.51 -8.90 -21.98
CA GLY A 44 -41.53 -9.70 -21.31
C GLY A 44 -41.82 -9.24 -19.88
N SER A 45 -41.52 -10.10 -18.90
CA SER A 45 -41.64 -9.81 -17.48
C SER A 45 -40.34 -9.28 -16.84
N GLU A 46 -39.22 -9.30 -17.55
CA GLU A 46 -37.93 -8.85 -17.07
C GLU A 46 -37.66 -7.39 -17.44
N PHE A 47 -37.23 -6.61 -16.43
CA PHE A 47 -36.65 -5.28 -16.62
C PHE A 47 -35.13 -5.37 -16.46
N THR A 48 -34.42 -4.91 -17.49
CA THR A 48 -32.94 -4.72 -17.43
C THR A 48 -32.65 -3.26 -17.16
N ILE A 49 -32.10 -2.96 -16.00
CA ILE A 49 -31.75 -1.62 -15.51
C ILE A 49 -30.24 -1.46 -15.60
N GLN A 50 -29.77 -0.69 -16.55
CA GLN A 50 -28.37 -0.35 -16.72
C GLN A 50 -28.10 1.02 -16.09
N TYR A 51 -27.09 1.15 -15.23
CA TYR A 51 -26.72 2.40 -14.58
C TYR A 51 -25.20 2.56 -14.51
N LYS A 52 -24.74 3.82 -14.50
CA LYS A 52 -23.32 4.12 -14.32
C LYS A 52 -23.03 4.42 -12.85
N LEU A 53 -22.18 3.61 -12.23
CA LEU A 53 -21.72 3.81 -10.86
C LEU A 53 -20.32 4.44 -10.89
N LEU A 54 -20.14 5.55 -10.17
CA LEU A 54 -18.86 6.21 -9.99
C LEU A 54 -18.55 6.27 -8.50
N LEU A 55 -17.59 5.48 -8.06
CA LEU A 55 -17.02 5.55 -6.71
C LEU A 55 -15.99 6.66 -6.67
N GLY A 56 -15.99 7.47 -5.61
CA GLY A 56 -14.91 8.38 -5.32
C GLY A 56 -13.61 7.62 -5.01
N ASP A 57 -12.47 8.28 -5.21
CA ASP A 57 -11.14 7.66 -5.01
C ASP A 57 -10.93 7.14 -3.59
N ASP A 58 -11.63 7.71 -2.62
CA ASP A 58 -11.55 7.35 -1.20
C ASP A 58 -12.64 6.35 -0.75
N VAL A 59 -13.57 6.00 -1.63
CA VAL A 59 -14.62 5.02 -1.32
C VAL A 59 -14.09 3.61 -1.56
N SER A 60 -14.10 2.76 -0.53
CA SER A 60 -13.66 1.37 -0.64
C SER A 60 -14.75 0.46 -1.20
N TRP A 61 -16.00 0.72 -0.86
CA TRP A 61 -17.19 0.05 -1.41
C TRP A 61 -18.45 0.82 -1.07
N CYS A 62 -19.51 0.58 -1.83
CA CYS A 62 -20.85 1.02 -1.48
C CYS A 62 -21.85 -0.14 -1.59
N LYS A 63 -23.03 0.03 -1.03
CA LYS A 63 -24.14 -0.90 -1.18
C LYS A 63 -25.27 -0.20 -1.96
N THR A 64 -25.57 -0.72 -3.14
CA THR A 64 -26.65 -0.23 -4.00
C THR A 64 -27.93 -1.03 -3.76
N LYS A 65 -29.06 -0.37 -3.93
CA LYS A 65 -30.38 -0.94 -3.79
C LYS A 65 -31.30 -0.46 -4.93
N LEU A 66 -32.05 -1.39 -5.52
CA LEU A 66 -33.13 -1.04 -6.44
C LEU A 66 -34.36 -0.62 -5.64
N MET A 67 -34.89 0.54 -5.94
CA MET A 67 -36.10 1.08 -5.35
C MET A 67 -37.14 1.35 -6.48
N ILE A 68 -38.40 1.10 -6.19
CA ILE A 68 -39.50 1.26 -7.15
C ILE A 68 -40.51 2.21 -6.58
N SER A 69 -40.90 3.19 -7.40
CA SER A 69 -42.08 4.03 -7.18
C SER A 69 -43.26 3.45 -7.92
N ILE A 70 -44.42 3.50 -7.31
CA ILE A 70 -45.69 3.09 -7.87
C ILE A 70 -46.70 4.25 -8.00
N ASP A 71 -46.23 5.47 -7.76
CA ASP A 71 -46.98 6.72 -7.76
C ASP A 71 -46.38 7.78 -8.72
N GLY A 72 -45.63 7.31 -9.73
CA GLY A 72 -45.02 8.17 -10.75
C GLY A 72 -43.79 8.91 -10.27
N GLY A 73 -43.04 8.38 -9.30
CA GLY A 73 -41.78 8.94 -8.81
C GLY A 73 -41.94 9.87 -7.61
N LYS A 74 -43.13 9.98 -7.01
CA LYS A 74 -43.37 10.81 -5.83
C LYS A 74 -42.77 10.17 -4.57
N THR A 75 -42.99 8.85 -4.40
CA THR A 75 -42.39 8.09 -3.30
C THR A 75 -41.78 6.80 -3.83
N TYR A 76 -40.72 6.31 -3.14
CA TYR A 76 -40.03 5.07 -3.48
C TYR A 76 -40.15 4.09 -2.31
N SER A 77 -41.39 3.67 -2.08
CA SER A 77 -41.75 2.80 -0.93
C SER A 77 -41.71 1.31 -1.23
N PHE A 78 -41.78 0.94 -2.53
CA PHE A 78 -41.79 -0.46 -2.92
C PHE A 78 -40.34 -1.00 -3.06
N THR A 79 -40.07 -2.07 -2.35
CA THR A 79 -38.81 -2.81 -2.47
C THR A 79 -39.09 -4.17 -3.07
N PRO A 80 -38.52 -4.49 -4.25
CA PRO A 80 -38.71 -5.80 -4.87
C PRO A 80 -38.14 -6.92 -3.99
N SER A 81 -38.70 -8.11 -4.10
CA SER A 81 -38.16 -9.31 -3.47
C SER A 81 -36.79 -9.65 -4.02
N LEU A 82 -35.84 -9.98 -3.12
CA LEU A 82 -34.43 -10.25 -3.51
C LEU A 82 -34.32 -11.45 -4.45
N GLU A 83 -35.25 -12.40 -4.41
CA GLU A 83 -35.30 -13.57 -5.27
C GLU A 83 -35.56 -13.21 -6.74
N ASN A 84 -36.19 -12.04 -6.97
CA ASN A 84 -36.54 -11.54 -8.30
C ASN A 84 -35.52 -10.58 -8.89
N ILE A 85 -34.44 -10.30 -8.16
CA ILE A 85 -33.36 -9.40 -8.59
C ILE A 85 -32.09 -10.21 -8.81
N SER A 86 -31.39 -9.93 -9.91
CA SER A 86 -30.09 -10.48 -10.20
C SER A 86 -29.15 -9.44 -10.80
N GLY A 87 -27.86 -9.72 -10.86
CA GLY A 87 -26.85 -8.83 -11.43
C GLY A 87 -26.15 -7.93 -10.40
N ASP A 88 -25.83 -6.70 -10.80
CA ASP A 88 -24.96 -5.78 -10.05
C ASP A 88 -25.75 -4.95 -9.01
N PHE A 89 -26.28 -5.60 -7.99
CA PHE A 89 -26.89 -4.93 -6.84
C PHE A 89 -26.23 -5.36 -5.53
N GLY A 90 -26.49 -4.67 -4.43
CA GLY A 90 -25.83 -4.94 -3.15
C GLY A 90 -24.43 -4.33 -3.09
N LYS A 91 -23.43 -5.09 -2.61
CA LYS A 91 -22.08 -4.59 -2.44
C LYS A 91 -21.36 -4.38 -3.76
N GLN A 92 -20.88 -3.16 -4.00
CA GLN A 92 -20.12 -2.75 -5.18
C GLN A 92 -18.77 -2.18 -4.74
N GLU A 93 -17.69 -2.67 -5.36
CA GLU A 93 -16.31 -2.27 -5.05
C GLU A 93 -15.61 -1.57 -6.23
N THR A 94 -16.26 -1.50 -7.38
CA THR A 94 -15.69 -0.93 -8.60
C THR A 94 -16.66 0.03 -9.27
N SER A 95 -16.12 1.12 -9.83
CA SER A 95 -16.84 2.00 -10.74
C SER A 95 -17.10 1.30 -12.09
N GLY A 96 -18.06 1.80 -12.85
CA GLY A 96 -18.34 1.32 -14.19
C GLY A 96 -19.84 1.24 -14.50
N VAL A 97 -20.14 0.65 -15.65
CA VAL A 97 -21.51 0.34 -16.04
C VAL A 97 -21.94 -0.92 -15.30
N LYS A 98 -23.08 -0.85 -14.64
CA LYS A 98 -23.68 -1.91 -13.84
C LYS A 98 -25.04 -2.28 -14.39
N VAL A 99 -25.41 -3.55 -14.24
CA VAL A 99 -26.68 -4.07 -14.78
C VAL A 99 -27.45 -4.81 -13.69
N ILE A 100 -28.68 -4.39 -13.45
CA ILE A 100 -29.62 -5.08 -12.57
C ILE A 100 -30.73 -5.67 -13.45
N LYS A 101 -31.08 -6.91 -13.24
CA LYS A 101 -32.23 -7.57 -13.83
C LYS A 101 -33.29 -7.79 -12.77
N TYR A 102 -34.51 -7.41 -13.07
CA TYR A 102 -35.65 -7.55 -12.19
C TYR A 102 -36.81 -8.25 -12.88
N ASP A 103 -37.22 -9.40 -12.39
CA ASP A 103 -38.42 -10.12 -12.86
C ASP A 103 -39.63 -9.67 -12.03
N VAL A 104 -40.56 -9.03 -12.73
CA VAL A 104 -41.80 -8.50 -12.13
C VAL A 104 -42.86 -9.57 -11.91
N SER A 105 -42.67 -10.80 -12.34
CA SER A 105 -43.68 -11.86 -12.30
C SER A 105 -44.30 -12.09 -10.94
N ALA A 106 -43.48 -12.14 -9.89
CA ALA A 106 -43.92 -12.33 -8.50
C ALA A 106 -44.59 -11.08 -7.91
N ASP A 107 -44.18 -9.89 -8.33
CA ASP A 107 -44.68 -8.61 -7.79
C ASP A 107 -45.79 -8.02 -8.72
N LYS A 108 -46.21 -8.76 -9.74
CA LYS A 108 -47.12 -8.29 -10.81
C LYS A 108 -48.44 -7.70 -10.30
N LEU A 109 -49.04 -8.35 -9.30
CA LEU A 109 -50.30 -7.89 -8.70
C LEU A 109 -50.16 -6.53 -7.99
N GLN A 110 -49.03 -6.22 -7.44
CA GLN A 110 -48.75 -4.97 -6.72
C GLN A 110 -48.43 -3.82 -7.67
N LEU A 111 -47.93 -4.12 -8.87
CA LEU A 111 -47.48 -3.15 -9.87
C LEU A 111 -48.47 -2.91 -10.98
N ALA A 112 -49.47 -3.80 -11.18
CA ALA A 112 -50.43 -3.71 -12.27
C ALA A 112 -51.22 -2.41 -12.24
N GLY A 113 -51.28 -1.72 -13.40
CA GLY A 113 -52.03 -0.48 -13.58
C GLY A 113 -51.47 0.76 -12.88
N LYS A 114 -50.24 0.67 -12.30
CA LYS A 114 -49.59 1.79 -11.62
C LYS A 114 -48.47 2.39 -12.45
N PRO A 115 -48.20 3.70 -12.33
CA PRO A 115 -47.07 4.35 -12.99
C PRO A 115 -45.78 3.97 -12.26
N VAL A 116 -45.02 3.00 -12.81
CA VAL A 116 -43.81 2.46 -12.21
C VAL A 116 -42.59 3.29 -12.64
N VAL A 117 -41.81 3.73 -11.66
CA VAL A 117 -40.52 4.40 -11.85
C VAL A 117 -39.45 3.71 -11.04
N PHE A 118 -38.31 3.39 -11.67
CA PHE A 118 -37.19 2.75 -11.03
C PHE A 118 -36.15 3.79 -10.59
N LYS A 119 -35.53 3.55 -9.45
CA LYS A 119 -34.36 4.29 -8.92
C LYS A 119 -33.35 3.32 -8.35
N VAL A 120 -32.10 3.51 -8.68
CA VAL A 120 -30.98 2.88 -7.97
C VAL A 120 -30.49 3.87 -6.94
N ASP A 121 -30.35 3.44 -5.71
CA ASP A 121 -29.92 4.28 -4.58
C ASP A 121 -28.73 3.65 -3.83
N VAL A 122 -27.91 4.49 -3.22
CA VAL A 122 -26.81 4.06 -2.35
C VAL A 122 -27.30 4.01 -0.92
N THR A 123 -27.31 2.81 -0.33
CA THR A 123 -27.84 2.62 1.04
C THR A 123 -26.74 2.65 2.09
N THR A 124 -25.51 2.32 1.72
CA THR A 124 -24.34 2.29 2.62
C THR A 124 -23.10 2.58 1.81
N THR A 125 -22.20 3.36 2.39
CA THR A 125 -20.90 3.70 1.80
C THR A 125 -19.82 3.50 2.85
N ASP A 126 -18.70 2.91 2.45
CA ASP A 126 -17.51 2.79 3.31
C ASP A 126 -16.38 3.64 2.73
N VAL A 127 -16.08 4.74 3.41
CA VAL A 127 -15.03 5.69 3.03
C VAL A 127 -13.73 5.31 3.70
N LEU A 128 -12.64 5.27 2.93
CA LEU A 128 -11.29 5.03 3.44
C LEU A 128 -10.89 6.14 4.40
N LYS A 129 -10.69 5.79 5.66
CA LYS A 129 -10.12 6.70 6.64
C LYS A 129 -8.61 6.78 6.48
N ARG A 130 -8.05 7.95 6.81
CA ARG A 130 -6.61 8.13 6.93
C ARG A 130 -6.13 7.33 8.12
N GLU A 131 -5.07 6.55 7.92
CA GLU A 131 -4.43 5.75 8.94
C GLU A 131 -3.01 6.25 9.17
N ILE A 132 -2.59 6.27 10.42
CA ILE A 132 -1.26 6.66 10.88
C ILE A 132 -0.54 5.41 11.34
N LEU A 133 0.64 5.15 10.78
CA LEU A 133 1.53 4.05 11.12
C LEU A 133 2.66 4.57 11.99
N ALA A 134 2.91 3.92 13.12
CA ALA A 134 4.08 4.15 13.95
C ALA A 134 4.61 2.80 14.45
N THR A 135 5.82 2.42 14.02
CA THR A 135 6.44 1.13 14.36
C THR A 135 7.87 1.28 14.80
N ALA A 136 8.27 0.52 15.81
CA ALA A 136 9.67 0.23 16.09
C ALA A 136 10.18 -0.75 15.02
N GLN A 137 11.42 -0.53 14.57
CA GLN A 137 12.06 -1.30 13.50
C GLN A 137 13.33 -1.97 14.01
N ALA A 138 13.59 -3.16 13.52
CA ALA A 138 14.86 -3.86 13.74
C ALA A 138 15.38 -4.43 12.42
N GLY A 139 16.63 -4.14 12.09
CA GLY A 139 17.39 -4.90 11.11
C GLY A 139 17.88 -6.17 11.80
N VAL A 140 17.58 -7.34 11.24
CA VAL A 140 17.83 -8.62 11.91
C VAL A 140 18.97 -9.42 11.27
N TYR A 141 19.30 -9.14 10.04
CA TYR A 141 20.36 -9.83 9.30
C TYR A 141 20.92 -8.93 8.20
N PRO A 142 22.25 -8.91 7.99
CA PRO A 142 23.34 -9.60 8.67
C PRO A 142 23.87 -8.84 9.90
N GLN A 143 23.29 -7.69 10.25
CA GLN A 143 23.70 -6.88 11.41
C GLN A 143 22.45 -6.34 12.11
N LEU A 144 22.48 -6.34 13.45
CA LEU A 144 21.40 -5.72 14.22
C LEU A 144 21.45 -4.19 14.09
N SER A 145 20.31 -3.61 13.83
CA SER A 145 20.07 -2.16 13.85
C SER A 145 18.66 -1.90 14.38
N TYR A 146 18.45 -0.77 15.02
CA TYR A 146 17.18 -0.42 15.64
C TYR A 146 16.72 0.96 15.18
N GLY A 147 15.44 1.20 15.16
CA GLY A 147 14.92 2.47 14.77
C GLY A 147 13.40 2.53 14.78
N PHE A 148 12.87 3.40 13.97
CA PHE A 148 11.43 3.59 13.86
C PHE A 148 11.03 3.90 12.42
N MET A 149 9.77 3.63 12.12
CA MET A 149 9.08 4.03 10.91
C MET A 149 7.79 4.74 11.28
N PHE A 150 7.57 5.89 10.67
CA PHE A 150 6.34 6.66 10.78
C PHE A 150 5.77 6.88 9.38
N GLY A 151 4.46 6.76 9.22
CA GLY A 151 3.80 6.94 7.94
C GLY A 151 2.33 7.32 8.09
N MET A 152 1.78 7.78 6.99
CA MET A 152 0.37 8.14 6.89
C MET A 152 -0.16 7.67 5.54
N VAL A 153 -1.29 6.97 5.54
CA VAL A 153 -1.89 6.41 4.33
C VAL A 153 -3.41 6.53 4.35
N LYS A 154 -4.00 6.86 3.22
CA LYS A 154 -5.42 6.72 2.92
C LYS A 154 -5.59 5.58 1.89
N LYS A 155 -5.58 5.86 0.61
CA LYS A 155 -5.36 4.90 -0.50
C LYS A 155 -3.88 4.89 -0.88
N TYR A 156 -3.31 6.08 -1.04
CA TYR A 156 -1.88 6.34 -1.20
C TYR A 156 -1.38 7.11 0.02
N GLY A 157 -0.13 6.90 0.36
CA GLY A 157 0.48 7.51 1.52
C GLY A 157 1.98 7.62 1.39
N TRP A 158 2.61 8.06 2.47
CA TRP A 158 4.05 8.23 2.60
C TRP A 158 4.54 7.64 3.92
N TYR A 159 5.83 7.38 3.99
CA TYR A 159 6.50 7.01 5.21
C TYR A 159 7.90 7.60 5.27
N VAL A 160 8.42 7.69 6.49
CA VAL A 160 9.83 7.96 6.81
C VAL A 160 10.29 6.89 7.77
N LYS A 161 11.51 6.38 7.57
CA LYS A 161 12.12 5.36 8.40
C LYS A 161 13.57 5.74 8.71
N ALA A 162 13.97 5.58 9.96
CA ALA A 162 15.34 5.79 10.41
C ALA A 162 15.77 4.62 11.30
N LYS A 163 16.95 4.07 11.04
CA LYS A 163 17.55 2.98 11.82
C LYS A 163 19.05 3.23 12.03
N SER A 164 19.54 2.84 13.20
CA SER A 164 20.97 2.87 13.54
C SER A 164 21.29 1.72 14.51
N ASP A 165 22.54 1.30 14.54
CA ASP A 165 23.05 0.46 15.61
C ASP A 165 23.63 1.27 16.78
N PHE A 166 23.54 2.62 16.68
CA PHE A 166 24.05 3.59 17.65
C PHE A 166 25.56 3.50 17.91
N ASN A 167 26.30 2.76 17.10
CA ASN A 167 27.75 2.66 17.15
C ASN A 167 28.36 3.68 16.17
N PHE A 168 28.57 4.90 16.65
CA PHE A 168 29.23 5.92 15.86
C PHE A 168 30.73 5.86 16.14
N GLN A 169 31.51 5.38 15.15
CA GLN A 169 32.95 5.30 15.24
C GLN A 169 33.62 6.17 14.19
N SER A 170 34.49 7.07 14.60
CA SER A 170 35.42 7.76 13.73
C SER A 170 36.67 6.91 13.50
N SER A 171 37.33 7.08 12.36
CA SER A 171 38.57 6.44 12.01
C SER A 171 39.67 7.48 11.82
N SER A 172 40.86 7.16 12.25
CA SER A 172 42.03 7.99 12.04
C SER A 172 42.64 7.77 10.65
N TYR A 173 42.48 6.56 10.11
CA TYR A 173 42.97 6.18 8.78
C TYR A 173 42.10 5.08 8.14
N ASN A 174 42.41 4.73 6.88
CA ASN A 174 41.71 3.71 6.13
C ASN A 174 42.63 2.51 5.89
N CYS A 175 42.04 1.31 5.85
CA CYS A 175 42.69 0.08 5.46
C CYS A 175 41.78 -0.79 4.60
N THR A 176 42.36 -1.79 3.95
CA THR A 176 41.66 -2.86 3.27
C THR A 176 41.35 -4.01 4.21
N SER A 177 40.51 -4.98 3.77
CA SER A 177 40.27 -6.21 4.55
C SER A 177 41.48 -7.15 4.58
N THR A 178 42.53 -6.91 3.78
CA THR A 178 43.82 -7.57 3.82
C THR A 178 44.77 -6.91 4.83
N GLY A 179 44.41 -5.75 5.38
CA GLY A 179 45.23 -5.00 6.35
C GLY A 179 46.14 -3.95 5.71
N GLU A 180 46.12 -3.74 4.42
CA GLU A 180 46.90 -2.70 3.76
C GLU A 180 46.35 -1.31 4.06
N ILE A 181 47.22 -0.37 4.44
CA ILE A 181 46.88 1.02 4.76
C ILE A 181 46.98 1.87 3.51
N GLU A 182 45.99 2.76 3.28
CA GLU A 182 46.09 3.81 2.26
C GLU A 182 47.31 4.70 2.53
N GLY A 183 48.29 4.69 1.64
CA GLY A 183 49.59 5.42 1.83
C GLY A 183 50.78 4.54 2.17
N GLY A 184 50.58 3.24 2.30
CA GLY A 184 51.62 2.23 2.51
C GLY A 184 51.70 1.73 3.95
N GLY A 185 52.10 0.50 4.09
CA GLY A 185 52.15 -0.19 5.38
C GLY A 185 51.01 -1.18 5.59
N HIS A 186 51.03 -1.84 6.73
CA HIS A 186 50.06 -2.87 7.10
C HIS A 186 49.56 -2.65 8.54
N ILE A 187 48.27 -2.78 8.76
CA ILE A 187 47.69 -2.66 10.10
C ILE A 187 47.94 -3.94 10.89
N TRP A 188 48.36 -3.77 12.15
CA TRP A 188 48.38 -4.82 13.14
C TRP A 188 47.23 -4.59 14.12
N THR A 189 46.18 -5.40 13.99
CA THR A 189 44.98 -5.25 14.82
C THR A 189 45.10 -5.98 16.15
N ASP A 190 44.54 -5.40 17.20
CA ASP A 190 44.39 -6.03 18.52
C ASP A 190 43.26 -7.10 18.57
N GLY A 191 42.59 -7.35 17.42
CA GLY A 191 41.46 -8.27 17.32
C GLY A 191 40.10 -7.62 17.60
N THR A 192 40.09 -6.35 18.01
CA THR A 192 38.85 -5.63 18.28
C THR A 192 38.27 -5.06 17.00
N SER A 193 36.97 -5.29 16.78
CA SER A 193 36.25 -4.71 15.65
C SER A 193 34.95 -4.07 16.10
N LYS A 194 34.57 -2.98 15.43
CA LYS A 194 33.27 -2.33 15.57
C LYS A 194 32.59 -2.21 14.22
N LYS A 195 31.27 -2.33 14.26
CA LYS A 195 30.41 -2.07 13.08
C LYS A 195 29.56 -0.86 13.37
N SER A 196 29.30 -0.04 12.37
CA SER A 196 28.34 1.07 12.44
C SER A 196 27.32 0.94 11.34
N ARG A 197 26.09 1.32 11.64
CA ARG A 197 24.99 1.32 10.71
C ARG A 197 24.11 2.54 10.89
N LEU A 198 23.80 3.24 9.79
CA LEU A 198 22.81 4.30 9.74
C LEU A 198 22.03 4.17 8.43
N VAL A 199 20.72 4.23 8.52
CA VAL A 199 19.82 4.26 7.34
C VAL A 199 18.71 5.24 7.63
N ILE A 200 18.45 6.12 6.66
CA ILE A 200 17.30 7.01 6.64
C ILE A 200 16.66 6.88 5.26
N THR A 201 15.40 6.46 5.20
CA THR A 201 14.63 6.33 3.97
C THR A 201 13.29 6.99 4.08
N ALA A 202 12.77 7.45 2.96
CA ALA A 202 11.42 7.96 2.82
C ALA A 202 10.82 7.45 1.51
N GLY A 203 9.52 7.26 1.47
CA GLY A 203 8.89 6.71 0.28
C GLY A 203 7.38 6.71 0.29
N GLY A 204 6.84 5.99 -0.69
CA GLY A 204 5.41 5.81 -0.87
C GLY A 204 4.91 4.52 -0.21
N MET A 205 3.66 4.57 0.20
CA MET A 205 2.90 3.45 0.75
C MET A 205 1.54 3.38 0.04
N LEU A 206 1.10 2.16 -0.27
CA LEU A 206 -0.18 1.91 -0.92
C LEU A 206 -1.05 1.04 -0.01
N ARG A 207 -2.32 1.38 0.15
CA ARG A 207 -3.30 0.49 0.76
C ARG A 207 -3.79 -0.51 -0.29
N ALA A 208 -3.18 -1.70 -0.34
CA ALA A 208 -3.60 -2.78 -1.23
C ALA A 208 -4.87 -3.49 -0.72
N SER A 209 -5.03 -3.56 0.60
CA SER A 209 -6.22 -4.10 1.27
C SER A 209 -6.39 -3.46 2.66
N ARG A 210 -7.43 -3.85 3.41
CA ARG A 210 -7.65 -3.36 4.79
C ARG A 210 -6.55 -3.78 5.77
N TRP A 211 -5.74 -4.78 5.43
CA TRP A 211 -4.71 -5.35 6.29
C TRP A 211 -3.31 -5.36 5.66
N CYS A 212 -3.15 -4.94 4.39
CA CYS A 212 -1.89 -5.05 3.65
C CYS A 212 -1.52 -3.71 3.00
N TYR A 213 -0.32 -3.22 3.31
CA TYR A 213 0.20 -1.91 2.90
C TYR A 213 1.64 -2.07 2.38
N PRO A 214 1.83 -2.43 1.09
CA PRO A 214 3.14 -2.41 0.47
C PRO A 214 3.73 -1.01 0.47
N TYR A 215 5.05 -0.93 0.65
CA TYR A 215 5.80 0.33 0.62
C TYR A 215 7.12 0.17 -0.12
N VAL A 216 7.58 1.28 -0.70
CA VAL A 216 8.87 1.40 -1.36
C VAL A 216 9.40 2.81 -1.15
N GLY A 217 10.71 2.93 -0.97
CA GLY A 217 11.34 4.22 -0.75
C GLY A 217 12.82 4.23 -1.07
N VAL A 218 13.37 5.43 -0.99
CA VAL A 218 14.77 5.70 -1.21
C VAL A 218 15.30 6.60 -0.12
N GLY A 219 16.60 6.62 0.06
CA GLY A 219 17.24 7.48 1.04
C GLY A 219 18.73 7.32 1.05
N TYR A 220 19.32 7.50 2.21
CA TYR A 220 20.76 7.36 2.43
C TYR A 220 21.03 6.28 3.46
N GLY A 221 22.05 5.48 3.20
CA GLY A 221 22.54 4.48 4.15
C GLY A 221 24.05 4.46 4.21
N SER A 222 24.55 4.16 5.39
CA SER A 222 25.98 3.91 5.62
C SER A 222 26.17 2.69 6.48
N ARG A 223 27.25 1.96 6.19
CA ARG A 223 27.76 0.85 6.98
C ARG A 223 29.25 0.99 7.07
N GLY A 224 29.78 1.00 8.28
CA GLY A 224 31.20 1.01 8.57
C GLY A 224 31.64 -0.29 9.26
N LEU A 225 32.80 -0.79 8.89
CA LEU A 225 33.55 -1.76 9.65
C LEU A 225 34.87 -1.09 10.07
N TYR A 226 35.19 -1.17 11.34
CA TYR A 226 36.39 -0.55 11.95
C TYR A 226 37.17 -1.59 12.73
N TRP A 227 38.48 -1.56 12.55
CA TRP A 227 39.42 -2.37 13.30
C TRP A 227 40.26 -1.47 14.19
N LYS A 228 40.56 -1.95 15.41
CA LYS A 228 41.43 -1.25 16.33
C LYS A 228 42.86 -1.81 16.22
N ASP A 229 43.81 -0.92 16.12
CA ASP A 229 45.22 -1.29 16.12
C ASP A 229 45.78 -1.41 17.54
N PHE A 230 47.04 -1.89 17.67
CA PHE A 230 47.72 -2.01 18.96
C PHE A 230 48.05 -0.66 19.61
N GLN A 231 47.99 0.43 18.86
CA GLN A 231 48.20 1.79 19.38
C GLN A 231 46.91 2.42 19.93
N GLY A 232 45.79 1.75 19.73
CA GLY A 232 44.46 2.19 20.17
C GLY A 232 43.69 3.01 19.15
N GLU A 233 44.27 3.22 17.96
CA GLU A 233 43.63 3.95 16.86
C GLU A 233 42.67 3.07 16.07
N TRP A 234 41.68 3.71 15.46
CA TRP A 234 40.68 3.02 14.65
C TRP A 234 40.90 3.21 13.17
N ALA A 235 41.01 2.12 12.45
CA ALA A 235 41.07 2.07 10.99
C ALA A 235 39.72 1.69 10.39
N LYS A 236 39.25 2.40 9.37
CA LYS A 236 38.07 2.03 8.63
C LYS A 236 38.42 1.04 7.51
N VAL A 237 37.77 -0.10 7.49
CA VAL A 237 37.93 -1.13 6.46
C VAL A 237 37.10 -0.76 5.24
N THR A 238 37.74 -0.20 4.20
CA THR A 238 37.05 0.46 3.08
C THR A 238 36.28 -0.48 2.18
N ASP A 239 36.81 -1.65 1.87
CA ASP A 239 36.20 -2.67 1.03
C ASP A 239 35.00 -3.40 1.71
N LYS A 240 34.90 -3.34 3.03
CA LYS A 240 33.79 -3.86 3.83
C LYS A 240 32.83 -2.78 4.32
N SER A 241 33.15 -1.52 4.06
CA SER A 241 32.32 -0.35 4.36
C SER A 241 31.65 0.15 3.10
N CYS A 242 30.45 0.70 3.23
CA CYS A 242 29.75 1.34 2.12
C CYS A 242 28.85 2.47 2.62
N ALA A 243 28.69 3.48 1.79
CA ALA A 243 27.75 4.57 2.02
C ALA A 243 27.20 5.02 0.69
N GLY A 244 25.96 5.46 0.67
CA GLY A 244 25.31 5.94 -0.54
C GLY A 244 23.79 5.76 -0.52
N VAL A 245 23.20 5.68 -1.69
CA VAL A 245 21.76 5.52 -1.86
C VAL A 245 21.30 4.23 -1.17
N ALA A 246 20.29 4.37 -0.34
CA ALA A 246 19.56 3.25 0.25
C ALA A 246 18.22 3.10 -0.48
N VAL A 247 17.90 1.87 -0.87
CA VAL A 247 16.59 1.50 -1.42
C VAL A 247 15.91 0.58 -0.41
N ASP A 248 14.63 0.83 -0.21
CA ASP A 248 13.83 0.18 0.82
C ASP A 248 12.52 -0.32 0.22
N ALA A 249 12.15 -1.55 0.51
CA ALA A 249 10.90 -2.14 0.07
C ALA A 249 10.37 -3.13 1.11
N GLY A 250 9.05 -3.18 1.26
CA GLY A 250 8.43 -4.10 2.19
C GLY A 250 6.92 -4.01 2.23
N VAL A 251 6.36 -4.60 3.27
CA VAL A 251 4.93 -4.61 3.53
C VAL A 251 4.66 -4.34 5.01
N ALA A 252 3.68 -3.47 5.28
CA ALA A 252 3.09 -3.33 6.59
C ALA A 252 1.77 -4.11 6.62
N LEU A 253 1.59 -4.93 7.65
CA LEU A 253 0.42 -5.76 7.89
C LEU A 253 -0.31 -5.25 9.13
N LYS A 254 -1.62 -4.99 9.00
CA LYS A 254 -2.47 -4.46 10.06
C LYS A 254 -3.38 -5.54 10.64
N PHE A 255 -3.33 -5.73 11.95
CA PHE A 255 -4.18 -6.63 12.73
C PHE A 255 -4.88 -5.84 13.84
N GLY A 256 -6.08 -5.35 13.54
CA GLY A 256 -6.77 -4.40 14.41
C GLY A 256 -6.00 -3.08 14.53
N LYS A 257 -5.43 -2.78 15.69
CA LYS A 257 -4.55 -1.62 15.92
C LYS A 257 -3.06 -1.96 15.87
N ILE A 258 -2.71 -3.23 15.82
CA ILE A 258 -1.31 -3.69 15.76
C ILE A 258 -0.86 -3.68 14.30
N ALA A 259 0.35 -3.17 14.06
CA ALA A 259 1.03 -3.22 12.78
C ALA A 259 2.31 -4.04 12.88
N LEU A 260 2.53 -4.91 11.90
CA LEU A 260 3.79 -5.62 11.68
C LEU A 260 4.37 -5.16 10.35
N THR A 261 5.66 -4.90 10.29
CA THR A 261 6.35 -4.59 9.04
C THR A 261 7.39 -5.64 8.74
N LEU A 262 7.49 -6.03 7.49
CA LEU A 262 8.51 -6.92 6.95
C LEU A 262 9.11 -6.24 5.72
N GLY A 263 10.44 -6.18 5.64
CA GLY A 263 11.06 -5.48 4.54
C GLY A 263 12.51 -5.86 4.31
N VAL A 264 13.05 -5.25 3.28
CA VAL A 264 14.45 -5.38 2.86
C VAL A 264 14.96 -3.99 2.53
N ASN A 265 16.12 -3.66 3.08
CA ASN A 265 16.86 -2.45 2.74
C ASN A 265 18.15 -2.81 2.02
N ASN A 266 18.46 -2.11 0.94
CA ASN A 266 19.74 -2.25 0.24
C ASN A 266 20.46 -0.91 0.23
N THR A 267 21.70 -0.87 0.73
CA THR A 267 22.55 0.32 0.77
C THR A 267 23.66 0.22 -0.26
N ALA A 268 23.79 1.26 -1.09
CA ALA A 268 24.83 1.40 -2.12
C ALA A 268 24.89 0.20 -3.10
N PHE A 269 23.79 -0.58 -3.22
CA PHE A 269 23.72 -1.84 -3.99
C PHE A 269 24.77 -2.90 -3.59
N LYS A 270 25.36 -2.73 -2.41
CA LYS A 270 26.42 -3.62 -1.85
C LYS A 270 25.97 -4.36 -0.61
N TYR A 271 25.12 -3.74 0.20
CA TYR A 271 24.72 -4.28 1.50
C TYR A 271 23.21 -4.39 1.60
N THR A 272 22.72 -5.63 1.72
CA THR A 272 21.30 -5.93 1.89
C THR A 272 21.02 -6.34 3.32
N GLU A 273 19.97 -5.80 3.91
CA GLU A 273 19.51 -6.04 5.28
C GLU A 273 18.04 -6.45 5.25
N ALA A 274 17.72 -7.56 5.94
CA ALA A 274 16.34 -7.91 6.24
C ALA A 274 15.89 -7.19 7.51
N GLU A 275 14.65 -6.73 7.50
CA GLU A 275 14.10 -5.93 8.58
C GLU A 275 12.69 -6.34 8.97
N VAL A 276 12.42 -6.18 10.24
CA VAL A 276 11.12 -6.42 10.84
C VAL A 276 10.74 -5.24 11.73
N GLY A 277 9.45 -4.99 11.90
CA GLY A 277 8.98 -3.98 12.83
C GLY A 277 7.65 -4.34 13.43
N ILE A 278 7.38 -3.77 14.59
CA ILE A 278 6.12 -3.90 15.31
C ILE A 278 5.69 -2.54 15.85
N GLY A 279 4.40 -2.27 15.83
CA GLY A 279 3.85 -1.03 16.35
C GLY A 279 2.35 -0.94 16.19
N VAL A 280 1.87 0.27 15.92
CA VAL A 280 0.43 0.58 15.85
C VAL A 280 0.08 1.26 14.54
N MET A 281 -1.17 1.03 14.11
CA MET A 281 -1.77 1.68 12.95
C MET A 281 -3.24 2.00 13.26
N PHE A 282 -3.58 3.28 13.25
CA PHE A 282 -4.90 3.80 13.67
C PHE A 282 -5.36 4.97 12.80
#